data_1284fd1459fdfa65b9f3a80efda635f6
#
_entry.id   1284fd1459fdfa65b9f3a80efda635f6
#
_cell.length_a   1.000
_cell.length_b   1.000
_cell.length_c   1.000
_cell.angle_alpha   90.00
_cell.angle_beta   90.00
_cell.angle_gamma   90.00
#
_symmetry.space_group_name_H-M   'P 1'
#
loop_
_entity.id
_entity.type
_entity.pdbx_description
1 polymer ?
#
loop_
_entity_poly.entity_id
_entity_poly.type
_entity_poly.pdbx_seq_one_letter_code
_entity_poly.pdbx_strand_id
1 'polypeptide(L)'
;RLGISSYTYTWAIGVPGSSPSNPLRVCGLLEKAISNGITVVQIADNLPLENLSEEETDLLRDFADAKGISLEIGGRGLIPGHVMKCLKTAEAIGSPILRMVIDTNNYEPEVPEIIAIIQELETEFRSRKIRMAIENHDRLKAREFENIIQSVGSEWVGICLDSVNSMGAGEGFETVSDILLPYTINLHIKDFTIRRVSHKMGIIIEGAPAGKGLLNIRDILSRASETGICKSAILELWTPPEKSIEETIIKEEKWAEESIQYLKSLKL
;
A
#
# COMPACT_ATOMS: atom_id res chain seq x y z
N ARG A 1 -2.61 8.40 -10.73
CA ARG A 1 -1.26 8.96 -10.52
C ARG A 1 -0.33 7.86 -10.00
N LEU A 2 0.94 7.86 -10.41
CA LEU A 2 1.98 6.97 -9.90
C LEU A 2 2.54 7.49 -8.57
N GLY A 3 2.69 6.59 -7.61
CA GLY A 3 3.26 6.87 -6.29
C GLY A 3 4.29 5.82 -5.87
N ILE A 4 5.01 6.14 -4.80
CA ILE A 4 5.82 5.21 -4.01
C ILE A 4 5.28 5.15 -2.59
N SER A 5 5.60 4.10 -1.86
CA SER A 5 5.25 4.00 -0.44
C SER A 5 6.47 3.80 0.45
N SER A 6 6.26 3.86 1.75
CA SER A 6 7.25 3.40 2.72
C SER A 6 7.59 1.91 2.54
N TYR A 7 6.69 1.11 1.95
CA TYR A 7 6.95 -0.28 1.56
C TYR A 7 7.70 -0.43 0.22
N THR A 8 7.99 0.66 -0.51
CA THR A 8 8.97 0.64 -1.61
C THR A 8 10.40 0.47 -1.08
N TYR A 9 10.64 0.93 0.17
CA TYR A 9 11.96 0.97 0.81
C TYR A 9 11.93 0.32 2.20
N THR A 10 11.33 -0.86 2.29
CA THR A 10 11.11 -1.59 3.55
C THR A 10 12.41 -1.86 4.31
N TRP A 11 13.46 -2.31 3.61
CA TRP A 11 14.75 -2.61 4.22
C TRP A 11 15.53 -1.35 4.61
N ALA A 12 15.43 -0.29 3.83
CA ALA A 12 16.05 0.99 4.16
C ALA A 12 15.40 1.63 5.40
N ILE A 13 14.11 1.43 5.64
CA ILE A 13 13.40 1.85 6.86
C ILE A 13 13.77 0.95 8.03
N GLY A 14 13.80 -0.37 7.80
CA GLY A 14 14.04 -1.42 8.78
C GLY A 14 12.87 -2.38 8.91
N VAL A 15 13.19 -3.62 9.21
CA VAL A 15 12.21 -4.69 9.44
C VAL A 15 12.38 -5.27 10.84
N PRO A 16 11.38 -5.97 11.41
CA PRO A 16 11.52 -6.63 12.70
C PRO A 16 12.77 -7.50 12.76
N GLY A 17 13.65 -7.24 13.73
CA GLY A 17 14.91 -7.98 13.92
C GLY A 17 16.07 -7.54 13.02
N SER A 18 15.87 -6.59 12.09
CA SER A 18 16.95 -6.07 11.23
C SER A 18 16.70 -4.62 10.89
N SER A 19 17.56 -3.72 11.41
CA SER A 19 17.48 -2.28 11.16
C SER A 19 18.83 -1.76 10.68
N PRO A 20 18.85 -0.92 9.63
CA PRO A 20 20.10 -0.28 9.19
C PRO A 20 20.60 0.70 10.25
N SER A 21 21.91 1.00 10.21
CA SER A 21 22.54 1.97 11.11
C SER A 21 21.99 3.40 10.94
N ASN A 22 21.50 3.72 9.75
CA ASN A 22 20.85 4.99 9.43
C ASN A 22 19.52 4.73 8.71
N PRO A 23 18.42 4.49 9.45
CA PRO A 23 17.13 4.18 8.85
C PRO A 23 16.58 5.33 8.00
N LEU A 24 15.98 4.99 6.87
CA LEU A 24 15.26 5.96 6.04
C LEU A 24 14.09 6.55 6.84
N ARG A 25 14.02 7.87 6.88
CA ARG A 25 12.96 8.65 7.52
C ARG A 25 12.04 9.27 6.48
N VAL A 26 10.93 9.85 6.95
CA VAL A 26 9.91 10.48 6.07
C VAL A 26 10.52 11.49 5.10
N CYS A 27 11.37 12.39 5.57
CA CYS A 27 12.04 13.37 4.69
C CYS A 27 12.84 12.69 3.57
N GLY A 28 13.60 11.65 3.90
CA GLY A 28 14.36 10.89 2.91
C GLY A 28 13.46 10.17 1.91
N LEU A 29 12.28 9.67 2.33
CA LEU A 29 11.29 9.08 1.42
C LEU A 29 10.73 10.14 0.44
N LEU A 30 10.45 11.35 0.92
CA LEU A 30 10.03 12.46 0.07
C LEU A 30 11.14 12.88 -0.91
N GLU A 31 12.39 12.92 -0.47
CA GLU A 31 13.54 13.20 -1.36
C GLU A 31 13.66 12.16 -2.48
N LYS A 32 13.43 10.87 -2.18
CA LYS A 32 13.37 9.82 -3.20
C LYS A 32 12.24 10.03 -4.20
N ALA A 33 11.06 10.45 -3.74
CA ALA A 33 9.96 10.81 -4.62
C ALA A 33 10.34 11.98 -5.55
N ILE A 34 10.90 13.05 -4.99
CA ILE A 34 11.33 14.24 -5.72
C ILE A 34 12.36 13.88 -6.78
N SER A 35 13.44 13.16 -6.41
CA SER A 35 14.51 12.77 -7.32
C SER A 35 14.04 11.90 -8.48
N ASN A 36 12.99 11.11 -8.24
CA ASN A 36 12.37 10.26 -9.25
C ASN A 36 11.18 10.93 -9.97
N GLY A 37 10.85 12.18 -9.68
CA GLY A 37 9.71 12.89 -10.28
C GLY A 37 8.36 12.19 -10.00
N ILE A 38 8.20 11.65 -8.81
CA ILE A 38 6.97 11.04 -8.29
C ILE A 38 6.20 12.07 -7.47
N THR A 39 4.89 12.11 -7.63
CA THR A 39 4.03 13.13 -7.02
C THR A 39 3.05 12.57 -5.99
N VAL A 40 3.10 11.28 -5.69
CA VAL A 40 2.30 10.64 -4.63
C VAL A 40 3.23 9.84 -3.74
N VAL A 41 3.14 10.04 -2.43
CA VAL A 41 3.87 9.26 -1.43
C VAL A 41 2.90 8.72 -0.41
N GLN A 42 2.80 7.40 -0.30
CA GLN A 42 2.00 6.73 0.72
C GLN A 42 2.89 6.32 1.88
N ILE A 43 2.59 6.84 3.07
CA ILE A 43 3.33 6.56 4.30
C ILE A 43 2.49 5.59 5.13
N ALA A 44 3.00 4.38 5.30
CA ALA A 44 2.27 3.28 5.92
C ALA A 44 2.74 2.96 7.34
N ASP A 45 2.18 1.92 7.92
CA ASP A 45 2.40 1.48 9.29
C ASP A 45 3.86 1.11 9.65
N ASN A 46 4.73 0.84 8.65
CA ASN A 46 6.16 0.64 8.87
C ASN A 46 6.95 1.97 9.08
N LEU A 47 6.30 3.11 8.85
CA LEU A 47 6.86 4.46 9.08
C LEU A 47 5.78 5.38 9.69
N PRO A 48 5.22 5.03 10.88
CA PRO A 48 4.00 5.65 11.41
C PRO A 48 4.19 7.14 11.74
N LEU A 49 3.22 7.96 11.39
CA LEU A 49 3.20 9.41 11.62
C LEU A 49 2.41 9.81 12.88
N GLU A 50 1.70 8.89 13.54
CA GLU A 50 0.80 9.21 14.66
C GLU A 50 1.52 9.74 15.90
N ASN A 51 2.85 9.67 15.90
CA ASN A 51 3.69 10.19 17.00
C ASN A 51 4.31 11.56 16.69
N LEU A 52 4.07 12.13 15.53
CA LEU A 52 4.50 13.48 15.21
C LEU A 52 3.70 14.50 16.01
N SER A 53 4.36 15.57 16.44
CA SER A 53 3.69 16.75 16.98
C SER A 53 2.89 17.47 15.88
N GLU A 54 1.97 18.36 16.27
CA GLU A 54 1.23 19.18 15.30
C GLU A 54 2.18 20.02 14.44
N GLU A 55 3.22 20.61 15.04
CA GLU A 55 4.22 21.38 14.32
C GLU A 55 5.01 20.54 13.30
N GLU A 56 5.45 19.32 13.67
CA GLU A 56 6.10 18.40 12.74
C GLU A 56 5.18 17.95 11.59
N THR A 57 3.90 17.76 11.90
CA THR A 57 2.88 17.38 10.91
C THR A 57 2.63 18.52 9.92
N ASP A 58 2.51 19.77 10.40
CA ASP A 58 2.37 20.95 9.57
C ASP A 58 3.60 21.19 8.69
N LEU A 59 4.81 21.05 9.24
CA LEU A 59 6.05 21.16 8.48
C LEU A 59 6.14 20.09 7.37
N LEU A 60 5.74 18.86 7.66
CA LEU A 60 5.72 17.78 6.68
C LEU A 60 4.73 18.08 5.53
N ARG A 61 3.50 18.50 5.87
CA ARG A 61 2.48 18.89 4.90
C ARG A 61 2.97 20.04 4.02
N ASP A 62 3.44 21.12 4.63
CA ASP A 62 3.87 22.33 3.92
C ASP A 62 5.08 22.02 3.00
N PHE A 63 5.99 21.15 3.44
CA PHE A 63 7.10 20.68 2.59
C PHE A 63 6.59 19.88 1.39
N ALA A 64 5.65 18.94 1.60
CA ALA A 64 5.08 18.13 0.54
C ALA A 64 4.32 19.00 -0.48
N ASP A 65 3.51 19.94 0.00
CA ASP A 65 2.76 20.89 -0.83
C ASP A 65 3.69 21.76 -1.67
N ALA A 66 4.74 22.32 -1.06
CA ALA A 66 5.75 23.12 -1.77
C ALA A 66 6.49 22.34 -2.87
N LYS A 67 6.53 21.01 -2.78
CA LYS A 67 7.13 20.11 -3.77
C LYS A 67 6.11 19.47 -4.73
N GLY A 68 4.82 19.78 -4.57
CA GLY A 68 3.74 19.19 -5.38
C GLY A 68 3.54 17.70 -5.13
N ILE A 69 3.85 17.23 -3.91
CA ILE A 69 3.67 15.84 -3.48
C ILE A 69 2.33 15.71 -2.74
N SER A 70 1.48 14.82 -3.20
CA SER A 70 0.28 14.38 -2.48
C SER A 70 0.65 13.28 -1.50
N LEU A 71 0.35 13.47 -0.23
CA LEU A 71 0.56 12.45 0.80
C LEU A 71 -0.66 11.55 0.93
N GLU A 72 -0.43 10.26 1.11
CA GLU A 72 -1.43 9.26 1.45
C GLU A 72 -0.99 8.53 2.71
N ILE A 73 -1.94 8.15 3.59
CA ILE A 73 -1.65 7.46 4.85
C ILE A 73 -2.13 6.02 4.78
N GLY A 74 -1.32 5.13 5.38
CA GLY A 74 -1.68 3.74 5.61
C GLY A 74 -1.54 3.35 7.07
N GLY A 75 -2.48 2.55 7.57
CA GLY A 75 -2.48 1.98 8.91
C GLY A 75 -2.73 0.48 8.89
N ARG A 76 -2.52 -0.18 10.02
CA ARG A 76 -2.74 -1.62 10.22
C ARG A 76 -3.49 -1.88 11.51
N GLY A 77 -4.55 -2.68 11.42
CA GLY A 77 -5.44 -3.05 12.52
C GLY A 77 -6.75 -2.26 12.51
N LEU A 78 -7.84 -2.93 12.16
CA LEU A 78 -9.19 -2.34 12.10
C LEU A 78 -9.80 -2.22 13.51
N ILE A 79 -9.07 -1.57 14.43
CA ILE A 79 -9.51 -1.28 15.80
C ILE A 79 -10.02 0.16 15.82
N PRO A 80 -11.29 0.45 16.18
CA PRO A 80 -11.90 1.78 16.02
C PRO A 80 -11.05 2.93 16.56
N GLY A 81 -10.52 2.81 17.78
CA GLY A 81 -9.68 3.85 18.37
C GLY A 81 -8.36 4.08 17.64
N HIS A 82 -7.76 3.04 17.04
CA HIS A 82 -6.57 3.16 16.21
C HIS A 82 -6.89 3.77 14.85
N VAL A 83 -7.96 3.31 14.19
CA VAL A 83 -8.42 3.89 12.92
C VAL A 83 -8.67 5.38 13.07
N MET A 84 -9.30 5.81 14.19
CA MET A 84 -9.55 7.23 14.46
C MET A 84 -8.26 8.05 14.65
N LYS A 85 -7.19 7.45 15.21
CA LYS A 85 -5.88 8.13 15.28
C LYS A 85 -5.28 8.30 13.89
N CYS A 86 -5.24 7.22 13.09
CA CYS A 86 -4.77 7.29 11.70
C CYS A 86 -5.58 8.29 10.86
N LEU A 87 -6.91 8.34 11.05
CA LEU A 87 -7.78 9.26 10.33
C LEU A 87 -7.51 10.73 10.70
N LYS A 88 -7.22 11.04 11.97
CA LYS A 88 -6.79 12.38 12.38
C LYS A 88 -5.47 12.78 11.76
N THR A 89 -4.50 11.85 11.72
CA THR A 89 -3.22 12.08 11.03
C THR A 89 -3.45 12.32 9.53
N ALA A 90 -4.30 11.51 8.88
CA ALA A 90 -4.66 11.69 7.47
C ALA A 90 -5.29 13.06 7.20
N GLU A 91 -6.20 13.52 8.07
CA GLU A 91 -6.80 14.85 7.99
C GLU A 91 -5.75 15.95 8.13
N ALA A 92 -4.88 15.86 9.12
CA ALA A 92 -3.87 16.88 9.43
C ALA A 92 -2.87 17.09 8.28
N ILE A 93 -2.49 16.01 7.57
CA ILE A 93 -1.57 16.11 6.42
C ILE A 93 -2.28 16.28 5.07
N GLY A 94 -3.62 16.34 5.03
CA GLY A 94 -4.40 16.50 3.80
C GLY A 94 -4.47 15.24 2.93
N SER A 95 -4.36 14.05 3.51
CA SER A 95 -4.49 12.78 2.78
C SER A 95 -5.91 12.55 2.28
N PRO A 96 -6.12 12.26 0.99
CA PRO A 96 -7.45 11.98 0.45
C PRO A 96 -7.97 10.58 0.79
N ILE A 97 -7.09 9.69 1.22
CA ILE A 97 -7.41 8.30 1.58
C ILE A 97 -6.69 7.90 2.86
N LEU A 98 -7.28 6.96 3.58
CA LEU A 98 -6.62 6.18 4.62
C LEU A 98 -6.65 4.71 4.20
N ARG A 99 -5.49 4.16 3.81
CA ARG A 99 -5.36 2.75 3.53
C ARG A 99 -5.30 1.97 4.85
N MET A 100 -6.10 0.91 4.98
CA MET A 100 -6.16 0.08 6.18
C MET A 100 -6.00 -1.40 5.86
N VAL A 101 -5.02 -2.05 6.48
CA VAL A 101 -4.99 -3.50 6.63
C VAL A 101 -5.84 -3.87 7.83
N ILE A 102 -6.73 -4.85 7.68
CA ILE A 102 -7.69 -5.25 8.72
C ILE A 102 -6.97 -5.89 9.91
N ASP A 103 -6.15 -6.88 9.64
CA ASP A 103 -5.56 -7.78 10.64
C ASP A 103 -4.29 -7.22 11.27
N THR A 104 -4.05 -7.62 12.52
CA THR A 104 -2.76 -7.52 13.20
C THR A 104 -2.34 -8.90 13.69
N ASN A 105 -1.12 -9.03 14.25
CA ASN A 105 -0.65 -10.30 14.82
C ASN A 105 -1.54 -10.87 15.95
N ASN A 106 -2.38 -10.03 16.57
CA ASN A 106 -3.19 -10.41 17.74
C ASN A 106 -4.68 -10.05 17.58
N TYR A 107 -5.09 -9.61 16.38
CA TYR A 107 -6.47 -9.21 16.12
C TYR A 107 -6.85 -9.53 14.68
N GLU A 108 -7.76 -10.47 14.54
CA GLU A 108 -8.29 -10.98 13.25
C GLU A 108 -9.82 -11.03 13.34
N PRO A 109 -10.51 -9.89 13.12
CA PRO A 109 -11.97 -9.83 13.25
C PRO A 109 -12.67 -10.64 12.15
N GLU A 110 -13.82 -11.21 12.47
CA GLU A 110 -14.68 -11.90 11.50
C GLU A 110 -15.42 -10.91 10.59
N VAL A 111 -15.82 -11.36 9.40
CA VAL A 111 -16.47 -10.50 8.39
C VAL A 111 -17.66 -9.68 8.93
N PRO A 112 -18.59 -10.23 9.75
CA PRO A 112 -19.67 -9.42 10.32
C PRO A 112 -19.17 -8.29 11.25
N GLU A 113 -18.12 -8.56 12.03
CA GLU A 113 -17.48 -7.56 12.90
C GLU A 113 -16.81 -6.46 12.08
N ILE A 114 -16.08 -6.85 11.02
CA ILE A 114 -15.46 -5.89 10.08
C ILE A 114 -16.51 -4.93 9.51
N ILE A 115 -17.64 -5.46 9.02
CA ILE A 115 -18.73 -4.68 8.46
C ILE A 115 -19.28 -3.70 9.50
N ALA A 116 -19.54 -4.16 10.72
CA ALA A 116 -20.08 -3.33 11.80
C ALA A 116 -19.13 -2.17 12.16
N ILE A 117 -17.84 -2.46 12.30
CA ILE A 117 -16.81 -1.44 12.59
C ILE A 117 -16.75 -0.39 11.48
N ILE A 118 -16.75 -0.80 10.22
CA ILE A 118 -16.64 0.14 9.10
C ILE A 118 -17.90 1.00 9.02
N GLN A 119 -19.09 0.42 9.23
CA GLN A 119 -20.35 1.17 9.25
C GLN A 119 -20.39 2.21 10.38
N GLU A 120 -19.86 1.88 11.56
CA GLU A 120 -19.72 2.82 12.67
C GLU A 120 -18.80 4.00 12.33
N LEU A 121 -17.67 3.72 11.67
CA LEU A 121 -16.65 4.71 11.34
C LEU A 121 -17.00 5.55 10.09
N GLU A 122 -17.90 5.10 9.24
CA GLU A 122 -18.16 5.69 7.92
C GLU A 122 -18.48 7.18 7.98
N THR A 123 -19.29 7.61 8.96
CA THR A 123 -19.66 9.02 9.15
C THR A 123 -18.45 9.91 9.42
N GLU A 124 -17.42 9.40 10.13
CA GLU A 124 -16.18 10.11 10.41
C GLU A 124 -15.35 10.32 9.13
N PHE A 125 -15.28 9.30 8.28
CA PHE A 125 -14.61 9.38 6.97
C PHE A 125 -15.32 10.36 6.04
N ARG A 126 -16.64 10.29 5.95
CA ARG A 126 -17.48 11.17 5.15
C ARG A 126 -17.32 12.63 5.59
N SER A 127 -17.38 12.92 6.89
CA SER A 127 -17.31 14.28 7.43
C SER A 127 -15.97 14.96 7.10
N ARG A 128 -14.86 14.19 7.05
CA ARG A 128 -13.52 14.67 6.72
C ARG A 128 -13.20 14.60 5.23
N LYS A 129 -14.11 14.05 4.42
CA LYS A 129 -13.90 13.83 2.98
C LYS A 129 -12.66 12.97 2.68
N ILE A 130 -12.37 12.02 3.55
CA ILE A 130 -11.29 11.02 3.38
C ILE A 130 -11.95 9.68 3.09
N ARG A 131 -11.43 8.93 2.11
CA ARG A 131 -11.95 7.60 1.80
C ARG A 131 -11.16 6.53 2.53
N MET A 132 -11.83 5.54 3.10
CA MET A 132 -11.20 4.33 3.62
C MET A 132 -10.89 3.39 2.46
N ALA A 133 -9.63 3.01 2.29
CA ALA A 133 -9.18 2.03 1.31
C ALA A 133 -8.76 0.74 2.04
N ILE A 134 -9.63 -0.28 2.04
CA ILE A 134 -9.34 -1.55 2.72
C ILE A 134 -8.45 -2.39 1.81
N GLU A 135 -7.27 -2.78 2.32
CA GLU A 135 -6.33 -3.58 1.56
C GLU A 135 -6.69 -5.08 1.64
N ASN A 136 -6.72 -5.75 0.48
CA ASN A 136 -6.76 -7.20 0.46
C ASN A 136 -5.41 -7.74 0.97
N HIS A 137 -5.47 -8.52 2.05
CA HIS A 137 -4.29 -9.01 2.74
C HIS A 137 -4.54 -10.42 3.29
N ASP A 138 -3.62 -11.31 3.00
CA ASP A 138 -3.46 -12.70 3.47
C ASP A 138 -4.76 -13.51 3.68
N ARG A 139 -5.46 -13.34 4.81
CA ARG A 139 -6.47 -14.25 5.33
C ARG A 139 -7.78 -14.28 4.54
N LEU A 140 -8.32 -13.10 4.21
CA LEU A 140 -9.63 -13.01 3.56
C LEU A 140 -9.54 -13.18 2.05
N LYS A 141 -10.54 -13.83 1.48
CA LYS A 141 -10.68 -14.01 0.04
C LYS A 141 -11.33 -12.81 -0.63
N ALA A 142 -11.10 -12.64 -1.92
CA ALA A 142 -11.66 -11.54 -2.70
C ALA A 142 -13.19 -11.42 -2.58
N ARG A 143 -13.92 -12.54 -2.54
CA ARG A 143 -15.39 -12.54 -2.34
C ARG A 143 -15.82 -12.05 -0.95
N GLU A 144 -14.98 -12.23 0.07
CA GLU A 144 -15.25 -11.72 1.40
C GLU A 144 -15.05 -10.20 1.45
N PHE A 145 -14.00 -9.68 0.81
CA PHE A 145 -13.82 -8.24 0.62
C PHE A 145 -14.96 -7.62 -0.19
N GLU A 146 -15.38 -8.24 -1.28
CA GLU A 146 -16.55 -7.81 -2.05
C GLU A 146 -17.80 -7.72 -1.17
N ASN A 147 -18.08 -8.78 -0.37
CA ASN A 147 -19.20 -8.79 0.56
C ASN A 147 -19.12 -7.65 1.60
N ILE A 148 -17.92 -7.38 2.13
CA ILE A 148 -17.70 -6.27 3.07
C ILE A 148 -18.09 -4.94 2.42
N ILE A 149 -17.55 -4.64 1.23
CA ILE A 149 -17.80 -3.38 0.54
C ILE A 149 -19.28 -3.22 0.18
N GLN A 150 -19.90 -4.26 -0.34
CA GLN A 150 -21.33 -4.24 -0.71
C GLN A 150 -22.24 -4.08 0.52
N SER A 151 -21.93 -4.74 1.63
CA SER A 151 -22.68 -4.65 2.88
C SER A 151 -22.56 -3.28 3.55
N VAL A 152 -21.39 -2.63 3.46
CA VAL A 152 -21.19 -1.26 3.93
C VAL A 152 -21.93 -0.28 3.03
N GLY A 153 -21.89 -0.45 1.71
CA GLY A 153 -22.67 0.29 0.73
C GLY A 153 -22.38 1.80 0.68
N SER A 154 -21.15 2.23 1.00
CA SER A 154 -20.77 3.65 1.05
C SER A 154 -19.74 4.00 -0.01
N GLU A 155 -19.88 5.16 -0.65
CA GLU A 155 -18.87 5.73 -1.56
C GLU A 155 -17.57 6.14 -0.86
N TRP A 156 -17.59 6.26 0.48
CA TRP A 156 -16.43 6.63 1.30
C TRP A 156 -15.56 5.43 1.68
N VAL A 157 -15.96 4.22 1.27
CA VAL A 157 -15.21 2.99 1.53
C VAL A 157 -14.98 2.27 0.21
N GLY A 158 -13.76 1.84 -0.01
CA GLY A 158 -13.36 1.10 -1.21
C GLY A 158 -12.18 0.18 -0.92
N ILE A 159 -11.63 -0.39 -1.96
CA ILE A 159 -10.51 -1.34 -1.89
C ILE A 159 -9.19 -0.63 -2.22
N CYS A 160 -8.16 -0.93 -1.43
CA CYS A 160 -6.77 -0.85 -1.85
C CYS A 160 -6.41 -2.23 -2.42
N LEU A 161 -6.34 -2.36 -3.74
CA LEU A 161 -6.04 -3.63 -4.38
C LEU A 161 -4.53 -3.86 -4.40
N ASP A 162 -4.07 -4.82 -3.61
CA ASP A 162 -2.68 -5.29 -3.65
C ASP A 162 -2.55 -6.51 -4.59
N SER A 163 -1.52 -6.49 -5.42
CA SER A 163 -1.33 -7.47 -6.50
C SER A 163 -0.77 -8.83 -6.05
N VAL A 164 -0.32 -8.98 -4.80
CA VAL A 164 0.27 -10.24 -4.32
C VAL A 164 -0.32 -10.76 -3.02
N ASN A 165 -0.85 -9.90 -2.15
CA ASN A 165 -1.21 -10.27 -0.79
C ASN A 165 -2.26 -11.39 -0.73
N SER A 166 -3.22 -11.43 -1.65
CA SER A 166 -4.24 -12.52 -1.71
C SER A 166 -3.67 -13.90 -2.04
N MET A 167 -2.39 -14.00 -2.43
CA MET A 167 -1.72 -15.29 -2.54
C MET A 167 -1.65 -16.01 -1.19
N GLY A 168 -1.60 -15.26 -0.08
CA GLY A 168 -1.72 -15.81 1.29
C GLY A 168 -3.06 -16.52 1.51
N ALA A 169 -4.15 -16.01 0.94
CA ALA A 169 -5.46 -16.67 0.95
C ALA A 169 -5.59 -17.79 -0.10
N GLY A 170 -4.55 -18.08 -0.87
CA GLY A 170 -4.56 -19.09 -1.93
C GLY A 170 -5.30 -18.67 -3.19
N GLU A 171 -5.35 -17.35 -3.49
CA GLU A 171 -5.99 -16.81 -4.69
C GLU A 171 -4.97 -16.19 -5.64
N GLY A 172 -5.13 -16.48 -6.94
CA GLY A 172 -4.34 -15.85 -8.00
C GLY A 172 -4.85 -14.43 -8.31
N PHE A 173 -3.92 -13.56 -8.71
CA PHE A 173 -4.21 -12.14 -8.91
C PHE A 173 -5.32 -11.87 -9.94
N GLU A 174 -5.39 -12.64 -11.02
CA GLU A 174 -6.44 -12.47 -12.05
C GLU A 174 -7.84 -12.63 -11.46
N THR A 175 -8.06 -13.68 -10.66
CA THR A 175 -9.34 -13.88 -9.96
C THR A 175 -9.64 -12.74 -8.99
N VAL A 176 -8.65 -12.31 -8.22
CA VAL A 176 -8.80 -11.23 -7.24
C VAL A 176 -9.11 -9.91 -7.93
N SER A 177 -8.39 -9.58 -9.00
CA SER A 177 -8.60 -8.34 -9.75
C SER A 177 -9.97 -8.30 -10.44
N ASP A 178 -10.44 -9.41 -10.99
CA ASP A 178 -11.76 -9.47 -11.63
C ASP A 178 -12.90 -9.17 -10.63
N ILE A 179 -12.72 -9.54 -9.37
CA ILE A 179 -13.70 -9.31 -8.30
C ILE A 179 -13.57 -7.90 -7.71
N LEU A 180 -12.35 -7.44 -7.42
CA LEU A 180 -12.14 -6.26 -6.60
C LEU A 180 -11.92 -4.95 -7.37
N LEU A 181 -11.53 -5.00 -8.64
CA LEU A 181 -11.31 -3.79 -9.45
C LEU A 181 -12.50 -2.81 -9.45
N PRO A 182 -13.77 -3.26 -9.53
CA PRO A 182 -14.92 -2.36 -9.49
C PRO A 182 -15.02 -1.49 -8.22
N TYR A 183 -14.32 -1.89 -7.16
CA TYR A 183 -14.32 -1.23 -5.85
C TYR A 183 -12.97 -0.56 -5.54
N THR A 184 -11.99 -0.67 -6.44
CA THR A 184 -10.60 -0.25 -6.18
C THR A 184 -10.44 1.25 -6.31
N ILE A 185 -10.07 1.90 -5.21
CA ILE A 185 -9.80 3.35 -5.13
C ILE A 185 -8.30 3.67 -5.06
N ASN A 186 -7.50 2.68 -4.67
CA ASN A 186 -6.04 2.73 -4.57
C ASN A 186 -5.48 1.38 -5.03
N LEU A 187 -4.37 1.36 -5.74
CA LEU A 187 -3.75 0.15 -6.26
C LEU A 187 -2.32 0.05 -5.73
N HIS A 188 -1.94 -1.10 -5.17
CA HIS A 188 -0.56 -1.44 -4.85
C HIS A 188 0.01 -2.36 -5.93
N ILE A 189 1.12 -1.94 -6.52
CA ILE A 189 1.83 -2.68 -7.55
C ILE A 189 3.04 -3.34 -6.91
N LYS A 190 2.95 -4.65 -6.74
CA LYS A 190 4.05 -5.54 -6.36
C LYS A 190 4.22 -6.59 -7.46
N ASP A 191 5.35 -6.60 -8.13
CA ASP A 191 5.65 -7.65 -9.11
C ASP A 191 6.36 -8.83 -8.44
N PHE A 192 6.23 -10.01 -9.01
CA PHE A 192 6.69 -11.24 -8.40
C PHE A 192 7.13 -12.27 -9.45
N THR A 193 7.93 -13.23 -9.01
CA THR A 193 8.32 -14.41 -9.79
C THR A 193 7.90 -15.68 -9.06
N ILE A 194 7.67 -16.74 -9.84
CA ILE A 194 7.42 -18.08 -9.32
C ILE A 194 8.47 -19.01 -9.91
N ARG A 195 9.21 -19.69 -9.05
CA ARG A 195 10.22 -20.66 -9.48
C ARG A 195 10.15 -21.98 -8.73
N ARG A 196 10.51 -23.07 -9.40
CA ARG A 196 10.68 -24.33 -8.71
C ARG A 196 11.98 -24.36 -7.92
N VAL A 197 11.92 -25.00 -6.75
CA VAL A 197 13.13 -25.35 -5.99
C VAL A 197 13.97 -26.38 -6.73
N SER A 198 15.28 -26.44 -6.43
CA SER A 198 16.25 -27.30 -7.15
C SER A 198 15.86 -28.78 -7.15
N HIS A 199 15.34 -29.30 -6.05
CA HIS A 199 14.88 -30.70 -5.92
C HIS A 199 13.48 -30.95 -6.53
N LYS A 200 12.85 -29.93 -7.17
CA LYS A 200 11.56 -29.97 -7.91
C LYS A 200 10.30 -30.25 -7.06
N MET A 201 10.42 -30.48 -5.78
CA MET A 201 9.30 -30.79 -4.86
C MET A 201 8.85 -29.54 -4.09
N GLY A 202 8.56 -28.47 -4.79
CA GLY A 202 8.06 -27.21 -4.25
C GLY A 202 8.25 -26.04 -5.19
N ILE A 203 7.62 -24.91 -4.84
CA ILE A 203 7.74 -23.63 -5.53
C ILE A 203 8.11 -22.56 -4.52
N ILE A 204 8.77 -21.52 -4.98
CA ILE A 204 9.04 -20.29 -4.22
C ILE A 204 8.43 -19.15 -5.01
N ILE A 205 7.73 -18.27 -4.30
CA ILE A 205 7.21 -17.00 -4.80
C ILE A 205 8.07 -15.91 -4.16
N GLU A 206 8.65 -15.05 -4.97
CA GLU A 206 9.53 -13.97 -4.52
C GLU A 206 9.20 -12.69 -5.28
N GLY A 207 9.43 -11.54 -4.65
CA GLY A 207 9.28 -10.25 -5.32
C GLY A 207 10.22 -10.09 -6.51
N ALA A 208 9.85 -9.20 -7.42
CA ALA A 208 10.65 -8.78 -8.57
C ALA A 208 10.49 -7.28 -8.80
N PRO A 209 11.44 -6.62 -9.47
CA PRO A 209 11.22 -5.27 -9.96
C PRO A 209 10.01 -5.22 -10.89
N ALA A 210 9.21 -4.15 -10.82
CA ALA A 210 8.04 -4.01 -11.67
C ALA A 210 8.42 -4.12 -13.16
N GLY A 211 7.69 -4.97 -13.89
CA GLY A 211 7.92 -5.27 -15.29
C GLY A 211 8.96 -6.38 -15.54
N LYS A 212 9.52 -6.97 -14.50
CA LYS A 212 10.45 -8.11 -14.61
C LYS A 212 9.89 -9.40 -14.01
N GLY A 213 8.70 -9.34 -13.43
CA GLY A 213 7.99 -10.48 -12.88
C GLY A 213 6.89 -11.00 -13.80
N LEU A 214 5.89 -11.60 -13.19
CA LEU A 214 4.77 -12.26 -13.87
C LEU A 214 3.50 -11.40 -13.94
N LEU A 215 3.43 -10.28 -13.19
CA LEU A 215 2.27 -9.43 -13.18
C LEU A 215 2.11 -8.69 -14.52
N ASN A 216 0.94 -8.77 -15.12
CA ASN A 216 0.60 -7.95 -16.28
C ASN A 216 0.24 -6.51 -15.85
N ILE A 217 1.27 -5.76 -15.46
CA ILE A 217 1.11 -4.41 -14.88
C ILE A 217 0.37 -3.46 -15.82
N ARG A 218 0.63 -3.54 -17.13
CA ARG A 218 -0.06 -2.68 -18.11
C ARG A 218 -1.57 -2.94 -18.11
N ASP A 219 -1.99 -4.20 -18.09
CA ASP A 219 -3.40 -4.58 -18.09
C ASP A 219 -4.10 -4.08 -16.83
N ILE A 220 -3.52 -4.34 -15.66
CA ILE A 220 -4.15 -3.94 -14.38
C ILE A 220 -4.25 -2.41 -14.26
N LEU A 221 -3.26 -1.66 -14.70
CA LEU A 221 -3.30 -0.20 -14.71
C LEU A 221 -4.36 0.35 -15.67
N SER A 222 -4.49 -0.25 -16.88
CA SER A 222 -5.54 0.11 -17.83
C SER A 222 -6.93 -0.13 -17.24
N ARG A 223 -7.17 -1.34 -16.75
CA ARG A 223 -8.44 -1.74 -16.14
C ARG A 223 -8.79 -0.89 -14.92
N ALA A 224 -7.81 -0.61 -14.04
CA ALA A 224 -8.02 0.27 -12.88
C ALA A 224 -8.34 1.71 -13.31
N SER A 225 -7.71 2.22 -14.38
CA SER A 225 -8.01 3.54 -14.92
C SER A 225 -9.42 3.63 -15.50
N GLU A 226 -9.88 2.58 -16.17
CA GLU A 226 -11.21 2.50 -16.79
C GLU A 226 -12.35 2.58 -15.76
N THR A 227 -12.13 2.14 -14.52
CA THR A 227 -13.13 2.28 -13.43
C THR A 227 -13.43 3.74 -13.09
N GLY A 228 -12.50 4.65 -13.36
CA GLY A 228 -12.59 6.08 -13.03
C GLY A 228 -12.52 6.41 -11.54
N ILE A 229 -12.51 5.42 -10.64
CA ILE A 229 -12.48 5.60 -9.18
C ILE A 229 -11.10 5.42 -8.56
N CYS A 230 -10.20 4.63 -9.19
CA CYS A 230 -8.82 4.44 -8.77
C CYS A 230 -8.00 5.73 -9.05
N LYS A 231 -7.47 6.36 -8.01
CA LYS A 231 -6.79 7.67 -8.15
C LYS A 231 -5.28 7.59 -8.06
N SER A 232 -4.74 6.56 -7.43
CA SER A 232 -3.31 6.34 -7.26
C SER A 232 -2.94 4.87 -7.43
N ALA A 233 -1.77 4.65 -8.02
CA ALA A 233 -1.11 3.37 -8.15
C ALA A 233 0.27 3.48 -7.49
N ILE A 234 0.47 2.76 -6.42
CA ILE A 234 1.61 2.86 -5.52
C ILE A 234 2.54 1.69 -5.76
N LEU A 235 3.79 1.97 -6.07
CA LEU A 235 4.83 0.96 -6.13
C LEU A 235 5.16 0.48 -4.72
N GLU A 236 5.14 -0.82 -4.51
CA GLU A 236 5.71 -1.48 -3.35
C GLU A 236 6.64 -2.59 -3.79
N LEU A 237 7.66 -2.89 -2.99
CA LEU A 237 8.64 -3.91 -3.31
C LEU A 237 8.63 -5.04 -2.28
N TRP A 238 8.83 -6.22 -2.78
CA TRP A 238 8.98 -7.46 -2.02
C TRP A 238 10.37 -8.01 -2.18
N THR A 239 11.38 -7.18 -1.82
CA THR A 239 12.79 -7.45 -2.09
C THR A 239 13.31 -8.59 -1.23
N PRO A 240 13.71 -9.72 -1.81
CA PRO A 240 14.34 -10.80 -1.03
C PRO A 240 15.67 -10.34 -0.45
N PRO A 241 15.99 -10.74 0.80
CA PRO A 241 17.20 -10.31 1.47
C PRO A 241 18.47 -10.87 0.79
N GLU A 242 19.56 -10.12 0.90
CA GLU A 242 20.93 -10.51 0.58
C GLU A 242 21.66 -10.98 1.86
N LYS A 243 22.97 -11.11 1.78
CA LYS A 243 23.80 -11.59 2.90
C LYS A 243 23.89 -10.59 4.07
N SER A 244 23.75 -9.31 3.78
CA SER A 244 23.69 -8.25 4.77
C SER A 244 22.55 -7.29 4.49
N ILE A 245 22.17 -6.49 5.49
CA ILE A 245 21.14 -5.47 5.34
C ILE A 245 21.59 -4.38 4.35
N GLU A 246 22.86 -4.03 4.34
CA GLU A 246 23.43 -3.04 3.44
C GLU A 246 23.34 -3.51 1.97
N GLU A 247 23.71 -4.76 1.70
CA GLU A 247 23.55 -5.35 0.35
C GLU A 247 22.08 -5.41 -0.07
N THR A 248 21.19 -5.70 0.88
CA THR A 248 19.74 -5.74 0.62
C THR A 248 19.19 -4.35 0.30
N ILE A 249 19.62 -3.32 1.02
CA ILE A 249 19.23 -1.92 0.76
C ILE A 249 19.73 -1.46 -0.61
N ILE A 250 20.96 -1.78 -0.99
CA ILE A 250 21.49 -1.47 -2.33
C ILE A 250 20.64 -2.13 -3.43
N LYS A 251 20.25 -3.38 -3.21
CA LYS A 251 19.37 -4.10 -4.15
C LYS A 251 17.98 -3.48 -4.21
N GLU A 252 17.39 -3.15 -3.06
CA GLU A 252 16.08 -2.51 -2.95
C GLU A 252 16.06 -1.16 -3.69
N GLU A 253 17.07 -0.33 -3.50
CA GLU A 253 17.23 0.95 -4.20
C GLU A 253 17.25 0.76 -5.73
N LYS A 254 18.08 -0.16 -6.20
CA LYS A 254 18.16 -0.48 -7.62
C LYS A 254 16.81 -0.96 -8.17
N TRP A 255 16.11 -1.81 -7.42
CA TRP A 255 14.80 -2.32 -7.80
C TRP A 255 13.75 -1.21 -7.84
N ALA A 256 13.79 -0.28 -6.89
CA ALA A 256 12.91 0.89 -6.87
C ALA A 256 13.13 1.77 -8.12
N GLU A 257 14.38 2.11 -8.44
CA GLU A 257 14.71 2.89 -9.63
C GLU A 257 14.26 2.22 -10.94
N GLU A 258 14.57 0.93 -11.12
CA GLU A 258 14.18 0.15 -12.31
C GLU A 258 12.65 0.08 -12.44
N SER A 259 11.95 -0.14 -11.32
CA SER A 259 10.48 -0.22 -11.28
C SER A 259 9.83 1.12 -11.62
N ILE A 260 10.31 2.22 -11.04
CA ILE A 260 9.79 3.57 -11.30
C ILE A 260 9.99 3.93 -12.78
N GLN A 261 11.17 3.65 -13.34
CA GLN A 261 11.46 3.91 -14.75
C GLN A 261 10.51 3.12 -15.65
N TYR A 262 10.31 1.83 -15.38
CA TYR A 262 9.37 1.01 -16.11
C TYR A 262 7.95 1.55 -16.04
N LEU A 263 7.42 1.82 -14.84
CA LEU A 263 6.06 2.33 -14.64
C LEU A 263 5.84 3.67 -15.35
N LYS A 264 6.80 4.58 -15.30
CA LYS A 264 6.76 5.87 -16.04
C LYS A 264 6.76 5.67 -17.55
N SER A 265 7.41 4.63 -18.06
CA SER A 265 7.44 4.32 -19.49
C SER A 265 6.09 3.87 -20.06
N LEU A 266 5.18 3.39 -19.20
CA LEU A 266 3.86 2.91 -19.60
C LEU A 266 2.94 4.01 -20.11
N LYS A 267 3.19 5.29 -19.74
CA LYS A 267 2.44 6.49 -20.23
C LYS A 267 0.91 6.33 -20.11
N LEU A 268 0.44 5.88 -18.96
CA LEU A 268 -0.99 5.65 -18.66
C LEU A 268 -1.65 6.91 -18.09
#